data_78d96187e41bd155fc9e03bd34bbccd0
#
_entry.id   78d96187e41bd155fc9e03bd34bbccd0
#
_cell.length_a   1.000
_cell.length_b   1.000
_cell.length_c   1.000
_cell.angle_alpha   90.00
_cell.angle_beta   90.00
_cell.angle_gamma   90.00
#
_symmetry.space_group_name_H-M   'P 1'
#
loop_
_entity.id
_entity.type
_entity.pdbx_description
1 polymer ?
#
loop_
_entity_poly.entity_id
_entity_poly.type
_entity_poly.pdbx_seq_one_letter_code
_entity_poly.pdbx_strand_id
1 'polypeptide(L)'
;GVHPLLARIYAARGIQTKSELDYELKSLIPPAQLTHAAEAAVLLADAIEAQAKILIVADYDCDGATACAVGVRALRAMAADSGTEIEYLVPNRFAYGYGLSPEIVDLAATRSPDLLVTVDNGIASIEGVARANELGIATLITDHHLPAETLPAAECIVNPNQPGCDFPSKHLAGVGVMFY
;
A
#
# COMPACT_ATOMS: atom_id res chain seq x y z
N GLY A 1 -29.38 -18.95 -2.51
CA GLY A 1 -29.82 -17.56 -2.78
C GLY A 1 -29.33 -16.62 -1.68
N VAL A 2 -29.25 -15.34 -1.97
CA VAL A 2 -28.91 -14.31 -0.98
C VAL A 2 -30.14 -14.01 -0.12
N HIS A 3 -29.96 -13.83 1.19
CA HIS A 3 -31.06 -13.45 2.08
C HIS A 3 -31.71 -12.14 1.61
N PRO A 4 -33.07 -11.98 1.61
CA PRO A 4 -33.75 -10.81 1.05
C PRO A 4 -33.28 -9.46 1.59
N LEU A 5 -32.94 -9.38 2.88
CA LEU A 5 -32.38 -8.17 3.49
C LEU A 5 -31.01 -7.82 2.88
N LEU A 6 -30.12 -8.80 2.75
CA LEU A 6 -28.80 -8.61 2.13
C LEU A 6 -28.93 -8.23 0.66
N ALA A 7 -29.85 -8.86 -0.07
CA ALA A 7 -30.09 -8.52 -1.48
C ALA A 7 -30.50 -7.03 -1.64
N ARG A 8 -31.34 -6.51 -0.74
CA ARG A 8 -31.71 -5.08 -0.73
C ARG A 8 -30.52 -4.17 -0.42
N ILE A 9 -29.67 -4.56 0.53
CA ILE A 9 -28.45 -3.80 0.87
C ILE A 9 -27.49 -3.78 -0.31
N TYR A 10 -27.24 -4.93 -0.94
CA TYR A 10 -26.37 -5.04 -2.10
C TYR A 10 -26.90 -4.24 -3.29
N ALA A 11 -28.19 -4.34 -3.60
CA ALA A 11 -28.81 -3.56 -4.65
C ALA A 11 -28.71 -2.04 -4.40
N ALA A 12 -28.89 -1.60 -3.14
CA ALA A 12 -28.72 -0.20 -2.76
C ALA A 12 -27.25 0.29 -2.91
N ARG A 13 -26.29 -0.61 -2.94
CA ARG A 13 -24.85 -0.35 -3.17
C ARG A 13 -24.43 -0.56 -4.62
N GLY A 14 -25.38 -0.73 -5.54
CA GLY A 14 -25.11 -0.86 -6.96
C GLY A 14 -24.74 -2.26 -7.44
N ILE A 15 -24.74 -3.28 -6.58
CA ILE A 15 -24.50 -4.67 -6.99
C ILE A 15 -25.65 -5.15 -7.87
N GLN A 16 -25.36 -5.57 -9.08
CA GLN A 16 -26.34 -5.98 -10.07
C GLN A 16 -26.40 -7.49 -10.27
N THR A 17 -25.28 -8.17 -10.06
CA THR A 17 -25.18 -9.61 -10.31
C THR A 17 -24.62 -10.36 -9.11
N LYS A 18 -24.93 -11.66 -9.03
CA LYS A 18 -24.40 -12.52 -7.98
C LYS A 18 -22.90 -12.74 -8.09
N SER A 19 -22.33 -12.65 -9.28
CA SER A 19 -20.91 -12.82 -9.52
C SER A 19 -20.06 -11.71 -8.85
N GLU A 20 -20.62 -10.53 -8.66
CA GLU A 20 -19.96 -9.44 -7.92
C GLU A 20 -19.83 -9.71 -6.41
N LEU A 21 -20.51 -10.76 -5.92
CA LEU A 21 -20.42 -11.25 -4.54
C LEU A 21 -19.55 -12.52 -4.43
N ASP A 22 -18.78 -12.84 -5.47
CA ASP A 22 -17.87 -13.98 -5.46
C ASP A 22 -16.53 -13.55 -4.85
N TYR A 23 -16.16 -14.18 -3.74
CA TYR A 23 -14.91 -13.91 -3.00
C TYR A 23 -13.77 -14.87 -3.36
N GLU A 24 -13.93 -15.67 -4.44
CA GLU A 24 -12.84 -16.55 -4.88
C GLU A 24 -11.72 -15.74 -5.55
N LEU A 25 -10.46 -16.14 -5.35
CA LEU A 25 -9.30 -15.47 -5.95
C LEU A 25 -9.36 -15.35 -7.47
N LYS A 26 -10.02 -16.31 -8.16
CA LYS A 26 -10.25 -16.24 -9.61
C LYS A 26 -11.12 -15.06 -10.05
N SER A 27 -11.88 -14.46 -9.11
CA SER A 27 -12.78 -13.32 -9.36
C SER A 27 -12.09 -11.98 -9.09
N LEU A 28 -10.80 -11.98 -8.73
CA LEU A 28 -10.02 -10.76 -8.58
C LEU A 28 -9.92 -10.01 -9.92
N ILE A 29 -9.99 -8.69 -9.82
CA ILE A 29 -9.71 -7.82 -10.96
C ILE A 29 -8.24 -8.02 -11.34
N PRO A 30 -7.88 -8.13 -12.63
CA PRO A 30 -6.49 -8.33 -13.03
C PRO A 30 -5.56 -7.23 -12.49
N PRO A 31 -4.41 -7.57 -11.89
CA PRO A 31 -3.44 -6.58 -11.38
C PRO A 31 -3.01 -5.53 -12.40
N ALA A 32 -2.95 -5.90 -13.67
CA ALA A 32 -2.61 -4.99 -14.77
C ALA A 32 -3.57 -3.81 -14.94
N GLN A 33 -4.74 -3.83 -14.30
CA GLN A 33 -5.68 -2.70 -14.30
C GLN A 33 -5.40 -1.70 -13.16
N LEU A 34 -4.61 -2.09 -12.15
CA LEU A 34 -4.20 -1.21 -11.07
C LEU A 34 -2.95 -0.45 -11.51
N THR A 35 -3.11 0.85 -11.69
CA THR A 35 -2.04 1.72 -12.18
C THR A 35 -0.79 1.60 -11.30
N HIS A 36 0.35 1.42 -11.95
CA HIS A 36 1.68 1.24 -11.35
C HIS A 36 1.89 -0.04 -10.52
N ALA A 37 0.95 -0.99 -10.49
CA ALA A 37 1.17 -2.24 -9.76
C ALA A 37 2.34 -3.05 -10.35
N ALA A 38 2.50 -3.06 -11.67
CA ALA A 38 3.63 -3.73 -12.33
C ALA A 38 4.97 -3.05 -12.02
N GLU A 39 5.00 -1.72 -12.06
CA GLU A 39 6.18 -0.92 -11.74
C GLU A 39 6.59 -1.09 -10.27
N ALA A 40 5.62 -1.13 -9.36
CA ALA A 40 5.85 -1.41 -7.94
C ALA A 40 6.42 -2.82 -7.72
N ALA A 41 5.90 -3.82 -8.46
CA ALA A 41 6.42 -5.19 -8.40
C ALA A 41 7.88 -5.26 -8.89
N VAL A 42 8.22 -4.54 -9.95
CA VAL A 42 9.60 -4.44 -10.45
C VAL A 42 10.49 -3.76 -9.40
N LEU A 43 10.06 -2.62 -8.86
CA LEU A 43 10.82 -1.90 -7.82
C LEU A 43 11.13 -2.79 -6.60
N LEU A 44 10.15 -3.57 -6.14
CA LEU A 44 10.34 -4.51 -5.03
C LEU A 44 11.26 -5.68 -5.41
N ALA A 45 11.14 -6.20 -6.64
CA ALA A 45 12.01 -7.27 -7.13
C ALA A 45 13.48 -6.80 -7.22
N ASP A 46 13.70 -5.61 -7.78
CA ASP A 46 15.03 -5.00 -7.90
C ASP A 46 15.64 -4.73 -6.52
N ALA A 47 14.82 -4.25 -5.55
CA ALA A 47 15.26 -4.05 -4.17
C ALA A 47 15.69 -5.38 -3.51
N ILE A 48 14.94 -6.47 -3.73
CA ILE A 48 15.29 -7.81 -3.23
C ILE A 48 16.57 -8.33 -3.89
N GLU A 49 16.71 -8.18 -5.21
CA GLU A 49 17.91 -8.60 -5.93
C GLU A 49 19.16 -7.82 -5.50
N ALA A 50 19.00 -6.52 -5.24
CA ALA A 50 20.05 -5.66 -4.72
C ALA A 50 20.36 -5.89 -3.22
N GLN A 51 19.62 -6.75 -2.53
CA GLN A 51 19.70 -6.96 -1.08
C GLN A 51 19.45 -5.67 -0.28
N ALA A 52 18.64 -4.78 -0.82
CA ALA A 52 18.27 -3.51 -0.20
C ALA A 52 17.43 -3.73 1.04
N LYS A 53 17.65 -2.93 2.07
CA LYS A 53 16.86 -2.97 3.29
C LYS A 53 15.50 -2.30 3.07
N ILE A 54 14.42 -3.06 3.21
CA ILE A 54 13.05 -2.60 3.02
C ILE A 54 12.39 -2.38 4.39
N LEU A 55 11.88 -1.17 4.61
CA LEU A 55 11.12 -0.83 5.82
C LEU A 55 9.68 -0.48 5.46
N ILE A 56 8.73 -1.29 5.92
CA ILE A 56 7.30 -1.03 5.78
C ILE A 56 6.85 -0.07 6.88
N VAL A 57 6.28 1.08 6.49
CA VAL A 57 5.67 2.05 7.40
C VAL A 57 4.16 1.91 7.31
N ALA A 58 3.54 1.36 8.36
CA ALA A 58 2.13 1.00 8.37
C ALA A 58 1.29 1.99 9.18
N ASP A 59 0.01 2.11 8.81
CA ASP A 59 -0.99 2.67 9.71
C ASP A 59 -1.28 1.69 10.87
N TYR A 60 -1.88 2.20 11.93
CA TYR A 60 -2.09 1.49 13.20
C TYR A 60 -3.50 0.86 13.31
N ASP A 61 -4.40 1.13 12.38
CA ASP A 61 -5.74 0.54 12.39
C ASP A 61 -5.77 -0.89 11.83
N CYS A 62 -6.96 -1.48 11.70
CA CYS A 62 -7.09 -2.86 11.25
C CYS A 62 -6.65 -3.05 9.79
N ASP A 63 -6.91 -2.06 8.92
CA ASP A 63 -6.51 -2.12 7.51
C ASP A 63 -4.98 -2.01 7.40
N GLY A 64 -4.37 -1.00 8.05
CA GLY A 64 -2.92 -0.84 8.10
C GLY A 64 -2.20 -2.03 8.73
N ALA A 65 -2.73 -2.57 9.83
CA ALA A 65 -2.15 -3.75 10.48
C ALA A 65 -2.19 -5.00 9.60
N THR A 66 -3.32 -5.24 8.91
CA THR A 66 -3.44 -6.39 7.99
C THR A 66 -2.61 -6.19 6.73
N ALA A 67 -2.53 -4.98 6.17
CA ALA A 67 -1.66 -4.64 5.06
C ALA A 67 -0.18 -4.85 5.41
N CYS A 68 0.24 -4.40 6.59
CA CYS A 68 1.58 -4.64 7.10
C CYS A 68 1.89 -6.15 7.22
N ALA A 69 0.96 -6.92 7.79
CA ALA A 69 1.14 -8.36 7.94
C ALA A 69 1.25 -9.08 6.59
N VAL A 70 0.45 -8.69 5.60
CA VAL A 70 0.52 -9.23 4.23
C VAL A 70 1.86 -8.87 3.60
N GLY A 71 2.24 -7.59 3.61
CA GLY A 71 3.48 -7.11 3.01
C GLY A 71 4.73 -7.76 3.62
N VAL A 72 4.85 -7.75 4.95
CA VAL A 72 6.00 -8.37 5.65
C VAL A 72 6.10 -9.87 5.33
N ARG A 73 4.99 -10.59 5.36
CA ARG A 73 5.00 -12.04 5.10
C ARG A 73 5.32 -12.36 3.65
N ALA A 74 4.73 -11.63 2.71
CA ALA A 74 4.96 -11.84 1.28
C ALA A 74 6.42 -11.51 0.92
N LEU A 75 6.90 -10.33 1.28
CA LEU A 75 8.26 -9.91 0.96
C LEU A 75 9.31 -10.80 1.63
N ARG A 76 9.12 -11.20 2.89
CA ARG A 76 10.02 -12.16 3.54
C ARG A 76 10.04 -13.53 2.85
N ALA A 77 8.89 -14.00 2.34
CA ALA A 77 8.84 -15.25 1.60
C ALA A 77 9.54 -15.14 0.24
N MET A 78 9.39 -14.02 -0.46
CA MET A 78 10.05 -13.74 -1.72
C MET A 78 11.56 -13.53 -1.56
N ALA A 79 11.97 -12.92 -0.45
CA ALA A 79 13.36 -12.60 -0.14
C ALA A 79 14.10 -13.70 0.65
N ALA A 80 13.50 -14.88 0.85
CA ALA A 80 14.02 -15.91 1.77
C ALA A 80 15.49 -16.31 1.53
N ASP A 81 15.92 -16.31 0.28
CA ASP A 81 17.27 -16.72 -0.13
C ASP A 81 18.15 -15.52 -0.56
N SER A 82 17.64 -14.28 -0.49
CA SER A 82 18.36 -13.10 -0.98
C SER A 82 19.27 -12.43 0.05
N GLY A 83 18.96 -12.58 1.34
CA GLY A 83 19.61 -11.82 2.42
C GLY A 83 19.02 -10.42 2.66
N THR A 84 17.98 -10.03 1.92
CA THR A 84 17.27 -8.76 2.08
C THR A 84 16.62 -8.66 3.47
N GLU A 85 16.86 -7.55 4.17
CA GLU A 85 16.21 -7.27 5.44
C GLU A 85 14.82 -6.65 5.21
N ILE A 86 13.79 -7.31 5.74
CA ILE A 86 12.40 -6.79 5.71
C ILE A 86 11.97 -6.49 7.14
N GLU A 87 11.86 -5.21 7.43
CA GLU A 87 11.40 -4.69 8.73
C GLU A 87 10.04 -3.97 8.59
N TYR A 88 9.44 -3.62 9.71
CA TYR A 88 8.26 -2.75 9.73
C TYR A 88 8.32 -1.76 10.89
N LEU A 89 7.63 -0.64 10.71
CA LEU A 89 7.45 0.43 11.68
C LEU A 89 5.97 0.80 11.73
N VAL A 90 5.38 0.75 12.92
CA VAL A 90 4.05 1.32 13.18
C VAL A 90 4.26 2.55 14.08
N PRO A 91 4.17 3.76 13.54
CA PRO A 91 4.43 4.97 14.32
C PRO A 91 3.37 5.17 15.41
N ASN A 92 3.77 5.75 16.54
CA ASN A 92 2.83 6.14 17.57
C ASN A 92 2.01 7.35 17.11
N ARG A 93 0.73 7.15 16.80
CA ARG A 93 -0.20 8.18 16.35
C ARG A 93 -0.26 9.41 17.25
N PHE A 94 -0.18 9.20 18.56
CA PHE A 94 -0.28 10.30 19.53
C PHE A 94 0.97 11.18 19.52
N ALA A 95 2.10 10.66 19.08
CA ALA A 95 3.37 11.40 18.99
C ALA A 95 3.58 12.03 17.60
N TYR A 96 3.17 11.35 16.54
CA TYR A 96 3.56 11.68 15.15
C TYR A 96 2.39 12.02 14.23
N GLY A 97 1.13 11.81 14.67
CA GLY A 97 -0.04 12.01 13.80
C GLY A 97 -0.26 10.86 12.81
N TYR A 98 -0.95 11.18 11.69
CA TYR A 98 -1.30 10.24 10.63
C TYR A 98 -0.40 10.43 9.41
N GLY A 99 -0.15 9.32 8.71
CA GLY A 99 0.58 9.30 7.46
C GLY A 99 2.09 9.35 7.63
N LEU A 100 2.82 9.43 6.52
CA LEU A 100 4.28 9.52 6.52
C LEU A 100 4.69 11.00 6.69
N SER A 101 4.90 11.46 7.93
CA SER A 101 5.42 12.79 8.22
C SER A 101 6.96 12.82 8.15
N PRO A 102 7.61 14.01 8.04
CA PRO A 102 9.06 14.15 8.11
C PRO A 102 9.66 13.52 9.38
N GLU A 103 8.99 13.65 10.53
CA GLU A 103 9.44 13.08 11.81
C GLU A 103 9.39 11.55 11.79
N ILE A 104 8.41 10.96 11.10
CA ILE A 104 8.33 9.50 10.91
C ILE A 104 9.43 9.03 9.99
N VAL A 105 9.75 9.80 8.95
CA VAL A 105 10.89 9.51 8.05
C VAL A 105 12.20 9.60 8.82
N ASP A 106 12.40 10.61 9.66
CA ASP A 106 13.61 10.71 10.50
C ASP A 106 13.72 9.51 11.47
N LEU A 107 12.59 9.07 12.04
CA LEU A 107 12.56 7.86 12.86
C LEU A 107 12.89 6.60 12.04
N ALA A 108 12.33 6.47 10.83
CA ALA A 108 12.61 5.38 9.92
C ALA A 108 14.09 5.35 9.50
N ALA A 109 14.69 6.53 9.23
CA ALA A 109 16.07 6.67 8.84
C ALA A 109 17.06 6.17 9.89
N THR A 110 16.69 6.14 11.19
CA THR A 110 17.52 5.52 12.25
C THR A 110 17.76 4.03 12.02
N ARG A 111 16.96 3.38 11.17
CA ARG A 111 17.10 1.97 10.79
C ARG A 111 17.84 1.79 9.48
N SER A 112 18.27 2.88 8.84
CA SER A 112 19.00 2.89 7.58
C SER A 112 18.31 2.07 6.46
N PRO A 113 17.04 2.30 6.13
CA PRO A 113 16.39 1.63 5.01
C PRO A 113 16.89 2.23 3.68
N ASP A 114 16.93 1.40 2.64
CA ASP A 114 17.12 1.82 1.27
C ASP A 114 15.79 2.15 0.59
N LEU A 115 14.72 1.42 0.98
CA LEU A 115 13.36 1.60 0.47
C LEU A 115 12.35 1.66 1.62
N LEU A 116 11.56 2.74 1.67
CA LEU A 116 10.35 2.84 2.47
C LEU A 116 9.16 2.37 1.65
N VAL A 117 8.34 1.47 2.23
CA VAL A 117 7.06 1.07 1.65
C VAL A 117 5.97 1.50 2.62
N THR A 118 5.13 2.46 2.23
CA THR A 118 3.96 2.78 3.03
C THR A 118 2.82 1.82 2.72
N VAL A 119 2.08 1.41 3.73
CA VAL A 119 0.87 0.60 3.57
C VAL A 119 -0.29 1.27 4.28
N ASP A 120 -1.38 1.46 3.54
CA ASP A 120 -2.60 2.12 4.00
C ASP A 120 -2.40 3.60 4.41
N ASN A 121 -1.37 4.23 3.87
CA ASN A 121 -1.07 5.66 4.04
C ASN A 121 -0.10 6.14 2.96
N GLY A 122 0.09 7.45 2.87
CA GLY A 122 1.18 8.04 2.09
C GLY A 122 0.75 8.87 0.89
N ILE A 123 -0.44 8.68 0.31
CA ILE A 123 -0.86 9.40 -0.91
C ILE A 123 -0.89 10.94 -0.75
N ALA A 124 -1.05 11.42 0.48
CA ALA A 124 -1.04 12.85 0.81
C ALA A 124 0.25 13.28 1.55
N SER A 125 1.24 12.41 1.69
CA SER A 125 2.45 12.64 2.50
C SER A 125 3.56 13.36 1.71
N ILE A 126 3.25 14.53 1.15
CA ILE A 126 4.18 15.29 0.28
C ILE A 126 5.47 15.63 1.02
N GLU A 127 5.37 16.19 2.22
CA GLU A 127 6.53 16.62 3.01
C GLU A 127 7.36 15.44 3.51
N GLY A 128 6.70 14.33 3.90
CA GLY A 128 7.39 13.11 4.32
C GLY A 128 8.19 12.48 3.18
N VAL A 129 7.59 12.36 1.99
CA VAL A 129 8.30 11.84 0.81
C VAL A 129 9.44 12.78 0.40
N ALA A 130 9.24 14.11 0.44
CA ALA A 130 10.32 15.06 0.21
C ALA A 130 11.47 14.85 1.19
N ARG A 131 11.16 14.61 2.47
CA ARG A 131 12.19 14.32 3.49
C ARG A 131 12.92 13.00 3.21
N ALA A 132 12.21 11.94 2.78
CA ALA A 132 12.85 10.70 2.37
C ALA A 132 13.84 10.90 1.21
N ASN A 133 13.41 11.67 0.19
CA ASN A 133 14.24 12.01 -0.95
C ASN A 133 15.50 12.80 -0.55
N GLU A 134 15.39 13.76 0.39
CA GLU A 134 16.56 14.48 0.95
C GLU A 134 17.57 13.54 1.61
N LEU A 135 17.08 12.46 2.22
CA LEU A 135 17.92 11.45 2.87
C LEU A 135 18.41 10.36 1.90
N GLY A 136 18.03 10.43 0.63
CA GLY A 136 18.39 9.43 -0.37
C GLY A 136 17.65 8.09 -0.20
N ILE A 137 16.49 8.10 0.46
CA ILE A 137 15.67 6.91 0.70
C ILE A 137 14.54 6.88 -0.34
N ALA A 138 14.48 5.82 -1.15
CA ALA A 138 13.39 5.62 -2.09
C ALA A 138 12.06 5.34 -1.36
N THR A 139 10.92 5.75 -1.97
CA THR A 139 9.61 5.54 -1.36
C THR A 139 8.66 4.88 -2.35
N LEU A 140 8.07 3.75 -1.96
CA LEU A 140 6.91 3.13 -2.61
C LEU A 140 5.67 3.39 -1.75
N ILE A 141 4.65 3.98 -2.34
CA ILE A 141 3.37 4.22 -1.67
C ILE A 141 2.37 3.16 -2.12
N THR A 142 1.79 2.40 -1.17
CA THR A 142 0.59 1.60 -1.37
C THR A 142 -0.51 2.12 -0.46
N ASP A 143 -1.55 2.70 -1.08
CA ASP A 143 -2.60 3.42 -0.36
C ASP A 143 -3.92 3.35 -1.12
N HIS A 144 -5.03 3.69 -0.48
CA HIS A 144 -6.35 3.77 -1.08
C HIS A 144 -7.11 5.06 -0.72
N HIS A 145 -6.52 5.90 0.11
CA HIS A 145 -7.11 7.19 0.47
C HIS A 145 -7.19 8.14 -0.73
N LEU A 146 -8.01 9.18 -0.59
CA LEU A 146 -8.13 10.20 -1.63
C LEU A 146 -6.85 11.04 -1.71
N PRO A 147 -6.32 11.30 -2.91
CA PRO A 147 -5.13 12.13 -3.06
C PRO A 147 -5.41 13.59 -2.73
N ALA A 148 -4.35 14.33 -2.38
CA ALA A 148 -4.36 15.78 -2.34
C ALA A 148 -4.36 16.38 -3.76
N GLU A 149 -4.31 17.71 -3.89
CA GLU A 149 -4.23 18.40 -5.21
C GLU A 149 -2.97 18.00 -5.98
N THR A 150 -1.88 17.72 -5.28
CA THR A 150 -0.63 17.24 -5.83
C THR A 150 -0.24 15.91 -5.20
N LEU A 151 0.41 15.05 -5.97
CA LEU A 151 0.95 13.79 -5.46
C LEU A 151 2.36 13.99 -4.90
N PRO A 152 2.75 13.19 -3.89
CA PRO A 152 4.14 13.17 -3.41
C PRO A 152 5.08 12.65 -4.51
N ALA A 153 6.33 13.13 -4.51
CA ALA A 153 7.37 12.73 -5.46
C ALA A 153 8.02 11.39 -5.04
N ALA A 154 7.19 10.36 -4.84
CA ALA A 154 7.63 9.01 -4.54
C ALA A 154 8.16 8.32 -5.81
N GLU A 155 9.01 7.29 -5.64
CA GLU A 155 9.52 6.47 -6.74
C GLU A 155 8.36 5.76 -7.47
N CYS A 156 7.39 5.26 -6.70
CA CYS A 156 6.19 4.64 -7.26
C CYS A 156 4.99 4.84 -6.32
N ILE A 157 3.80 5.02 -6.91
CA ILE A 157 2.53 5.14 -6.17
C ILE A 157 1.53 4.16 -6.74
N VAL A 158 1.04 3.24 -5.90
CA VAL A 158 -0.07 2.34 -6.20
C VAL A 158 -1.27 2.76 -5.36
N ASN A 159 -2.28 3.34 -6.02
CA ASN A 159 -3.50 3.77 -5.36
C ASN A 159 -4.66 3.76 -6.37
N PRO A 160 -5.76 3.03 -6.13
CA PRO A 160 -6.89 2.98 -7.06
C PRO A 160 -7.57 4.34 -7.23
N ASN A 161 -7.39 5.27 -6.28
CA ASN A 161 -8.01 6.60 -6.29
C ASN A 161 -7.07 7.69 -6.83
N GLN A 162 -5.83 7.36 -7.23
CA GLN A 162 -4.93 8.34 -7.82
C GLN A 162 -5.45 8.83 -9.19
N PRO A 163 -5.14 10.08 -9.60
CA PRO A 163 -5.53 10.59 -10.90
C PRO A 163 -5.07 9.69 -12.04
N GLY A 164 -5.97 9.42 -12.99
CA GLY A 164 -5.68 8.59 -14.17
C GLY A 164 -5.71 7.07 -13.91
N CYS A 165 -6.02 6.62 -12.72
CA CYS A 165 -6.20 5.20 -12.45
C CYS A 165 -7.63 4.76 -12.78
N ASP A 166 -7.78 3.82 -13.73
CA ASP A 166 -9.09 3.28 -14.14
C ASP A 166 -9.47 1.98 -13.43
N PHE A 167 -8.77 1.62 -12.34
CA PHE A 167 -9.09 0.42 -11.57
C PHE A 167 -10.53 0.46 -11.07
N PRO A 168 -11.36 -0.57 -11.41
CA PRO A 168 -12.81 -0.51 -11.17
C PRO A 168 -13.21 -0.42 -9.69
N SER A 169 -12.43 -1.04 -8.80
CA SER A 169 -12.72 -1.03 -7.37
C SER A 169 -12.09 0.17 -6.67
N LYS A 170 -12.81 1.28 -6.62
CA LYS A 170 -12.41 2.49 -5.88
C LYS A 170 -12.53 2.32 -4.35
N HIS A 171 -13.10 1.21 -3.90
CA HIS A 171 -13.31 0.86 -2.50
C HIS A 171 -12.36 -0.25 -2.03
N LEU A 172 -11.33 -0.54 -2.80
CA LEU A 172 -10.31 -1.50 -2.40
C LEU A 172 -9.65 -1.02 -1.09
N ALA A 173 -9.60 -1.89 -0.08
CA ALA A 173 -8.96 -1.59 1.20
C ALA A 173 -7.43 -1.48 1.04
N GLY A 174 -6.73 -0.82 1.97
CA GLY A 174 -5.27 -0.70 1.96
C GLY A 174 -4.57 -2.06 1.91
N VAL A 175 -5.08 -3.05 2.67
CA VAL A 175 -4.58 -4.43 2.57
C VAL A 175 -4.78 -5.05 1.19
N GLY A 176 -5.86 -4.68 0.49
CA GLY A 176 -6.10 -5.12 -0.89
C GLY A 176 -5.08 -4.54 -1.85
N VAL A 177 -4.69 -3.27 -1.70
CA VAL A 177 -3.65 -2.64 -2.53
C VAL A 177 -2.30 -3.33 -2.32
N MET A 178 -1.94 -3.63 -1.06
CA MET A 178 -0.69 -4.34 -0.76
C MET A 178 -0.70 -5.79 -1.25
N PHE A 179 -1.87 -6.41 -1.35
CA PHE A 179 -2.02 -7.78 -1.86
C PHE A 179 -1.81 -7.88 -3.37
N TYR A 180 -2.21 -6.86 -4.15
CA TYR A 180 -2.01 -6.79 -5.59
C TYR A 180 -0.55 -6.65 -5.98
#